data_0f7b86629c69089da410d53b5b50c2f5
#
_entry.id   0f7b86629c69089da410d53b5b50c2f5
#
_cell.length_a   1.000
_cell.length_b   1.000
_cell.length_c   1.000
_cell.angle_alpha   90.00
_cell.angle_beta   90.00
_cell.angle_gamma   90.00
#
_symmetry.space_group_name_H-M   'P 1'
#
loop_
_entity.id
_entity.type
_entity.pdbx_description
1 polymer ?
#
loop_
_entity_poly.entity_id
_entity_poly.type
_entity_poly.pdbx_seq_one_letter_code
_entity_poly.pdbx_strand_id
1 'polypeptide(L)'
;MMGSGKTTIGTLLAAQLGWPYYDNDELLARLRGESAKELLATEGVQELRAGEAAALSLGLREPPPSVVGAPAGTVMDEDARKALRERALVVWLTASPGTLARRARGAAHRPWLGGDAEAWMRTTLEERAPLYESVADVVVNTERRRPAAVASEIAAWVSERCP
;
A
#
# COMPACT_ATOMS: atom_id res chain seq x y z
N MET A 1 2.02 -0.29 -5.36
CA MET A 1 3.26 -1.06 -5.69
C MET A 1 4.26 -0.96 -4.55
N MET A 2 5.18 -1.94 -4.44
CA MET A 2 6.35 -1.84 -3.55
C MET A 2 7.23 -0.65 -3.93
N GLY A 3 7.91 -0.04 -2.97
CA GLY A 3 8.78 1.12 -3.22
C GLY A 3 8.04 2.42 -3.59
N SER A 4 6.72 2.45 -3.61
CA SER A 4 5.96 3.67 -3.90
C SER A 4 5.95 4.70 -2.76
N GLY A 5 6.37 4.31 -1.55
CA GLY A 5 6.46 5.19 -0.39
C GLY A 5 5.23 5.16 0.54
N LYS A 6 4.40 4.14 0.47
CA LYS A 6 3.14 4.04 1.25
C LYS A 6 3.30 4.33 2.73
N THR A 7 4.16 3.61 3.42
CA THR A 7 4.36 3.80 4.87
C THR A 7 4.86 5.22 5.19
N THR A 8 5.89 5.68 4.49
CA THR A 8 6.45 7.03 4.73
C THR A 8 5.44 8.13 4.45
N ILE A 9 4.75 8.08 3.30
CA ILE A 9 3.76 9.09 2.91
C ILE A 9 2.51 8.99 3.77
N GLY A 10 2.05 7.76 4.07
CA GLY A 10 0.88 7.52 4.92
C GLY A 10 1.08 8.05 6.35
N THR A 11 2.24 7.80 6.95
CA THR A 11 2.59 8.35 8.28
C THR A 11 2.62 9.89 8.28
N LEU A 12 3.23 10.49 7.25
CA LEU A 12 3.29 11.95 7.11
C LEU A 12 1.90 12.57 6.87
N LEU A 13 1.08 11.92 6.05
CA LEU A 13 -0.30 12.33 5.78
C LEU A 13 -1.14 12.29 7.06
N ALA A 14 -1.09 11.19 7.79
CA ALA A 14 -1.80 11.01 9.05
C ALA A 14 -1.40 12.08 10.07
N ALA A 15 -0.10 12.36 10.21
CA ALA A 15 0.40 13.43 11.09
C ALA A 15 -0.10 14.81 10.67
N GLN A 16 -0.18 15.13 9.37
CA GLN A 16 -0.68 16.42 8.88
C GLN A 16 -2.18 16.59 9.09
N LEU A 17 -2.95 15.50 8.96
CA LEU A 17 -4.40 15.51 9.16
C LEU A 17 -4.80 15.39 10.65
N GLY A 18 -3.86 15.03 11.53
CA GLY A 18 -4.18 14.70 12.94
C GLY A 18 -4.94 13.39 13.09
N TRP A 19 -4.82 12.47 12.13
CA TRP A 19 -5.52 11.19 12.09
C TRP A 19 -4.60 10.04 12.50
N PRO A 20 -5.13 8.92 13.02
CA PRO A 20 -4.34 7.72 13.25
C PRO A 20 -3.88 7.10 11.92
N TYR A 21 -2.68 6.48 11.94
CA TYR A 21 -2.14 5.67 10.85
C TYR A 21 -2.15 4.19 11.22
N TYR A 22 -2.72 3.37 10.37
CA TYR A 22 -2.72 1.92 10.51
C TYR A 22 -1.88 1.28 9.41
N ASP A 23 -0.71 0.76 9.77
CA ASP A 23 0.15 0.03 8.84
C ASP A 23 -0.34 -1.42 8.71
N ASN A 24 -0.47 -1.89 7.48
CA ASN A 24 -0.97 -3.25 7.25
C ASN A 24 -0.03 -4.34 7.77
N ASP A 25 1.28 -4.11 7.74
CA ASP A 25 2.25 -5.11 8.25
C ASP A 25 2.15 -5.20 9.78
N GLU A 26 1.88 -4.09 10.48
CA GLU A 26 1.62 -4.09 11.92
C GLU A 26 0.28 -4.77 12.26
N LEU A 27 -0.77 -4.49 11.49
CA LEU A 27 -2.06 -5.15 11.67
C LEU A 27 -1.96 -6.66 11.41
N LEU A 28 -1.22 -7.08 10.38
CA LEU A 28 -0.93 -8.48 10.09
C LEU A 28 -0.21 -9.15 11.27
N ALA A 29 0.85 -8.52 11.77
CA ALA A 29 1.61 -9.07 12.89
C ALA A 29 0.75 -9.20 14.16
N ARG A 30 -0.15 -8.26 14.42
CA ARG A 30 -1.12 -8.35 15.53
C ARG A 30 -2.13 -9.47 15.35
N LEU A 31 -2.58 -9.74 14.13
CA LEU A 31 -3.56 -10.81 13.83
C LEU A 31 -2.94 -12.21 13.86
N ARG A 32 -1.73 -12.36 13.34
CA ARG A 32 -1.09 -13.66 13.13
C ARG A 32 -0.07 -14.01 14.21
N GLY A 33 0.38 -13.03 15.00
CA GLY A 33 1.45 -13.23 16.00
C GLY A 33 2.86 -13.31 15.38
N GLU A 34 2.98 -13.11 14.07
CA GLU A 34 4.22 -13.17 13.32
C GLU A 34 4.26 -12.12 12.20
N SER A 35 5.44 -11.76 11.74
CA SER A 35 5.63 -10.78 10.67
C SER A 35 5.27 -11.35 9.30
N ALA A 36 5.01 -10.48 8.32
CA ALA A 36 4.79 -10.87 6.92
C ALA A 36 5.96 -11.71 6.34
N LYS A 37 7.19 -11.47 6.80
CA LYS A 37 8.37 -12.24 6.41
C LYS A 37 8.34 -13.66 6.98
N GLU A 38 8.02 -13.80 8.25
CA GLU A 38 7.90 -15.10 8.93
C GLU A 38 6.76 -15.90 8.32
N LEU A 39 5.58 -15.31 8.20
CA LEU A 39 4.40 -15.93 7.58
C LEU A 39 4.70 -16.45 6.16
N LEU A 40 5.40 -15.65 5.35
CA LEU A 40 5.82 -16.08 4.02
C LEU A 40 6.76 -17.30 4.07
N ALA A 41 7.68 -17.34 5.03
CA ALA A 41 8.66 -18.41 5.16
C ALA A 41 8.06 -19.71 5.71
N THR A 42 7.10 -19.61 6.61
CA THR A 42 6.47 -20.76 7.29
C THR A 42 5.28 -21.33 6.53
N GLU A 43 4.40 -20.47 6.03
CA GLU A 43 3.10 -20.88 5.47
C GLU A 43 2.95 -20.55 3.98
N GLY A 44 3.88 -19.77 3.42
CA GLY A 44 3.94 -19.48 1.99
C GLY A 44 3.09 -18.26 1.55
N VAL A 45 3.10 -18.04 0.22
CA VAL A 45 2.55 -16.82 -0.37
C VAL A 45 1.02 -16.71 -0.26
N GLN A 46 0.31 -17.83 -0.27
CA GLN A 46 -1.17 -17.83 -0.20
C GLN A 46 -1.64 -17.36 1.17
N GLU A 47 -1.05 -17.91 2.26
CA GLU A 47 -1.37 -17.51 3.62
C GLU A 47 -0.95 -16.07 3.90
N LEU A 48 0.19 -15.62 3.36
CA LEU A 48 0.55 -14.21 3.42
C LEU A 48 -0.53 -13.33 2.79
N ARG A 49 -1.05 -13.68 1.62
CA ARG A 49 -2.11 -12.91 0.94
C ARG A 49 -3.41 -12.90 1.73
N ALA A 50 -3.81 -14.05 2.28
CA ALA A 50 -4.98 -14.14 3.15
C ALA A 50 -4.82 -13.26 4.41
N GLY A 51 -3.64 -13.29 5.03
CA GLY A 51 -3.31 -12.44 6.18
C GLY A 51 -3.31 -10.95 5.84
N GLU A 52 -2.72 -10.56 4.71
CA GLU A 52 -2.73 -9.17 4.21
C GLU A 52 -4.17 -8.67 3.98
N ALA A 53 -5.04 -9.50 3.40
CA ALA A 53 -6.44 -9.15 3.16
C ALA A 53 -7.24 -9.02 4.47
N ALA A 54 -7.02 -9.92 5.43
CA ALA A 54 -7.63 -9.84 6.75
C ALA A 54 -7.17 -8.58 7.52
N ALA A 55 -5.88 -8.25 7.47
CA ALA A 55 -5.32 -7.05 8.07
C ALA A 55 -5.91 -5.77 7.45
N LEU A 56 -6.04 -5.71 6.13
CA LEU A 56 -6.71 -4.59 5.46
C LEU A 56 -8.17 -4.47 5.91
N SER A 57 -8.90 -5.58 5.94
CA SER A 57 -10.31 -5.58 6.40
C SER A 57 -10.44 -5.07 7.84
N LEU A 58 -9.47 -5.39 8.71
CA LEU A 58 -9.41 -4.83 10.06
C LEU A 58 -9.17 -3.32 10.03
N GLY A 59 -8.16 -2.86 9.29
CA GLY A 59 -7.85 -1.43 9.16
C GLY A 59 -9.02 -0.61 8.62
N LEU A 60 -9.78 -1.14 7.65
CA LEU A 60 -10.97 -0.49 7.10
C LEU A 60 -12.19 -0.47 8.05
N ARG A 61 -12.12 -1.16 9.19
CA ARG A 61 -13.14 -1.12 10.26
C ARG A 61 -12.77 -0.20 11.41
N GLU A 62 -11.55 0.29 11.45
CA GLU A 62 -11.13 1.25 12.46
C GLU A 62 -11.97 2.54 12.35
N PRO A 63 -12.23 3.21 13.49
CA PRO A 63 -13.06 4.42 13.47
C PRO A 63 -12.51 5.49 12.53
N PRO A 64 -13.34 6.07 11.66
CA PRO A 64 -12.95 7.20 10.84
C PRO A 64 -12.88 8.49 11.67
N PRO A 65 -12.09 9.50 11.28
CA PRO A 65 -11.17 9.45 10.14
C PRO A 65 -9.85 8.74 10.47
N SER A 66 -9.29 8.01 9.50
CA SER A 66 -8.01 7.31 9.67
C SER A 66 -7.28 7.19 8.33
N VAL A 67 -5.97 6.93 8.37
CA VAL A 67 -5.15 6.59 7.21
C VAL A 67 -4.74 5.12 7.32
N VAL A 68 -5.01 4.34 6.29
CA VAL A 68 -4.71 2.90 6.25
C VAL A 68 -3.73 2.59 5.12
N GLY A 69 -2.60 1.96 5.45
CA GLY A 69 -1.64 1.47 4.47
C GLY A 69 -2.09 0.13 3.88
N ALA A 70 -2.45 0.09 2.60
CA ALA A 70 -2.85 -1.14 1.92
C ALA A 70 -1.68 -1.88 1.27
N PRO A 71 -1.60 -3.23 1.37
CA PRO A 71 -0.57 -4.03 0.68
C PRO A 71 -0.67 -3.90 -0.84
N ALA A 72 0.48 -4.03 -1.51
CA ALA A 72 0.51 -3.93 -2.97
C ALA A 72 -0.26 -5.07 -3.69
N GLY A 73 -0.46 -6.19 -3.03
CA GLY A 73 -1.19 -7.32 -3.58
C GLY A 73 -2.71 -7.26 -3.41
N THR A 74 -3.20 -6.36 -2.58
CA THR A 74 -4.62 -6.24 -2.22
C THR A 74 -5.55 -6.11 -3.44
N VAL A 75 -5.11 -5.40 -4.49
CA VAL A 75 -5.93 -5.21 -5.70
C VAL A 75 -6.16 -6.48 -6.51
N MET A 76 -5.43 -7.57 -6.23
CA MET A 76 -5.66 -8.87 -6.87
C MET A 76 -6.92 -9.56 -6.33
N ASP A 77 -7.35 -9.22 -5.13
CA ASP A 77 -8.54 -9.77 -4.48
C ASP A 77 -9.77 -8.89 -4.79
N GLU A 78 -10.85 -9.52 -5.26
CA GLU A 78 -12.06 -8.80 -5.67
C GLU A 78 -12.84 -8.21 -4.48
N ASP A 79 -12.92 -8.96 -3.38
CA ASP A 79 -13.62 -8.51 -2.17
C ASP A 79 -12.87 -7.34 -1.52
N ALA A 80 -11.53 -7.37 -1.55
CA ALA A 80 -10.72 -6.27 -1.09
C ALA A 80 -10.90 -5.00 -1.97
N ARG A 81 -10.98 -5.15 -3.31
CA ARG A 81 -11.29 -4.02 -4.20
C ARG A 81 -12.67 -3.44 -3.91
N LYS A 82 -13.67 -4.29 -3.66
CA LYS A 82 -15.01 -3.87 -3.29
C LYS A 82 -15.00 -3.10 -1.96
N ALA A 83 -14.35 -3.65 -0.94
CA ALA A 83 -14.23 -3.00 0.37
C ALA A 83 -13.53 -1.63 0.30
N LEU A 84 -12.48 -1.51 -0.51
CA LEU A 84 -11.79 -0.24 -0.75
C LEU A 84 -12.74 0.81 -1.35
N ARG A 85 -13.47 0.48 -2.40
CA ARG A 85 -14.42 1.40 -3.06
C ARG A 85 -15.58 1.84 -2.16
N GLU A 86 -16.04 0.96 -1.27
CA GLU A 86 -17.19 1.22 -0.40
C GLU A 86 -16.84 1.99 0.87
N ARG A 87 -15.57 1.91 1.33
CA ARG A 87 -15.21 2.33 2.70
C ARG A 87 -14.08 3.33 2.78
N ALA A 88 -13.42 3.66 1.68
CA ALA A 88 -12.23 4.52 1.72
C ALA A 88 -12.17 5.47 0.53
N LEU A 89 -11.49 6.60 0.72
CA LEU A 89 -10.88 7.36 -0.35
C LEU A 89 -9.53 6.72 -0.69
N VAL A 90 -9.38 6.22 -1.90
CA VAL A 90 -8.24 5.41 -2.31
C VAL A 90 -7.22 6.25 -3.07
N VAL A 91 -6.02 6.35 -2.52
CA VAL A 91 -4.87 7.02 -3.17
C VAL A 91 -3.93 5.97 -3.74
N TRP A 92 -3.76 5.96 -5.05
CA TRP A 92 -2.75 5.14 -5.70
C TRP A 92 -1.44 5.92 -5.86
N LEU A 93 -0.41 5.52 -5.10
CA LEU A 93 0.95 6.05 -5.24
C LEU A 93 1.71 5.30 -6.33
N THR A 94 2.15 6.00 -7.37
CA THR A 94 2.87 5.43 -8.51
C THR A 94 4.26 6.05 -8.69
N ALA A 95 5.14 5.33 -9.37
CA ALA A 95 6.44 5.78 -9.87
C ALA A 95 6.89 4.87 -11.01
N SER A 96 7.95 5.24 -11.74
CA SER A 96 8.53 4.38 -12.77
C SER A 96 9.01 3.04 -12.21
N PRO A 97 8.98 1.93 -13.01
CA PRO A 97 9.48 0.62 -12.60
C PRO A 97 10.90 0.66 -12.05
N GLY A 98 11.80 1.42 -12.69
CA GLY A 98 13.18 1.59 -12.25
C GLY A 98 13.29 2.29 -10.90
N THR A 99 12.45 3.29 -10.62
CA THR A 99 12.41 3.93 -9.30
C THR A 99 11.82 3.02 -8.23
N LEU A 100 10.76 2.28 -8.54
CA LEU A 100 10.19 1.29 -7.63
C LEU A 100 11.20 0.20 -7.27
N ALA A 101 11.89 -0.36 -8.27
CA ALA A 101 12.93 -1.36 -8.09
C ALA A 101 14.09 -0.84 -7.23
N ARG A 102 14.60 0.36 -7.54
CA ARG A 102 15.67 0.98 -6.74
C ARG A 102 15.27 1.18 -5.27
N ARG A 103 14.07 1.67 -5.00
CA ARG A 103 13.57 1.89 -3.64
C ARG A 103 13.29 0.58 -2.89
N ALA A 104 12.92 -0.48 -3.60
CA ALA A 104 12.64 -1.79 -3.02
C ALA A 104 13.88 -2.64 -2.73
N ARG A 105 15.06 -2.31 -3.26
CA ARG A 105 16.32 -3.08 -3.10
C ARG A 105 16.77 -3.32 -1.65
N GLY A 106 16.29 -2.52 -0.69
CA GLY A 106 16.59 -2.70 0.74
C GLY A 106 15.64 -3.65 1.48
N ALA A 107 14.61 -4.19 0.82
CA ALA A 107 13.62 -5.06 1.45
C ALA A 107 14.11 -6.54 1.45
N ALA A 108 14.93 -6.90 2.43
CA ALA A 108 15.58 -8.21 2.58
C ALA A 108 14.64 -9.43 2.64
N HIS A 109 13.34 -9.23 2.80
CA HIS A 109 12.32 -10.27 2.91
C HIS A 109 11.60 -10.58 1.58
N ARG A 110 12.18 -10.19 0.43
CA ARG A 110 11.52 -10.33 -0.89
C ARG A 110 12.45 -10.99 -1.90
N PRO A 111 12.66 -12.32 -1.78
CA PRO A 111 13.62 -13.08 -2.61
C PRO A 111 13.29 -13.05 -4.11
N TRP A 112 12.03 -12.80 -4.49
CA TRP A 112 11.62 -12.66 -5.90
C TRP A 112 12.14 -11.39 -6.60
N LEU A 113 12.75 -10.46 -5.87
CA LEU A 113 13.50 -9.33 -6.46
C LEU A 113 14.95 -9.68 -6.80
N GLY A 114 15.39 -10.93 -6.58
CA GLY A 114 16.69 -11.44 -6.97
C GLY A 114 16.73 -11.71 -8.49
N GLY A 115 17.23 -10.80 -9.28
CA GLY A 115 17.24 -10.85 -10.75
C GLY A 115 17.05 -9.47 -11.35
N ASP A 116 16.40 -9.36 -12.52
CA ASP A 116 16.02 -8.07 -13.08
C ASP A 116 14.78 -7.51 -12.36
N ALA A 117 15.03 -6.85 -11.22
CA ALA A 117 13.96 -6.25 -10.39
C ALA A 117 13.17 -5.19 -11.15
N GLU A 118 13.76 -4.50 -12.12
CA GLU A 118 13.05 -3.51 -12.92
C GLU A 118 12.09 -4.18 -13.91
N ALA A 119 12.53 -5.24 -14.59
CA ALA A 119 11.66 -6.01 -15.48
C ALA A 119 10.49 -6.62 -14.69
N TRP A 120 10.74 -7.20 -13.52
CA TRP A 120 9.69 -7.71 -12.65
C TRP A 120 8.70 -6.61 -12.22
N MET A 121 9.18 -5.44 -11.83
CA MET A 121 8.31 -4.31 -11.47
C MET A 121 7.48 -3.82 -12.65
N ARG A 122 8.04 -3.81 -13.86
CA ARG A 122 7.33 -3.42 -15.08
C ARG A 122 6.17 -4.37 -15.37
N THR A 123 6.46 -5.66 -15.47
CA THR A 123 5.42 -6.68 -15.73
C THR A 123 4.34 -6.66 -14.66
N THR A 124 4.74 -6.60 -13.38
CA THR A 124 3.77 -6.55 -12.27
C THR A 124 2.92 -5.28 -12.30
N LEU A 125 3.49 -4.14 -12.69
CA LEU A 125 2.75 -2.89 -12.80
C LEU A 125 1.77 -2.94 -13.98
N GLU A 126 2.18 -3.45 -15.14
CA GLU A 126 1.33 -3.63 -16.32
C GLU A 126 0.12 -4.51 -16.00
N GLU A 127 0.34 -5.66 -15.32
CA GLU A 127 -0.73 -6.57 -14.90
C GLU A 127 -1.71 -5.94 -13.91
N ARG A 128 -1.21 -5.10 -12.98
CA ARG A 128 -2.00 -4.58 -11.87
C ARG A 128 -2.54 -3.17 -12.08
N ALA A 129 -2.01 -2.40 -13.04
CA ALA A 129 -2.45 -1.03 -13.28
C ALA A 129 -3.96 -0.93 -13.50
N PRO A 130 -4.61 -1.76 -14.33
CA PRO A 130 -6.06 -1.69 -14.50
C PRO A 130 -6.83 -1.95 -13.19
N LEU A 131 -6.30 -2.80 -12.31
CA LEU A 131 -6.91 -3.10 -11.01
C LEU A 131 -6.74 -1.94 -10.02
N TYR A 132 -5.57 -1.29 -10.01
CA TYR A 132 -5.36 -0.07 -9.22
C TYR A 132 -6.27 1.06 -9.70
N GLU A 133 -6.36 1.28 -11.03
CA GLU A 133 -7.23 2.28 -11.64
C GLU A 133 -8.70 2.05 -11.29
N SER A 134 -9.13 0.79 -11.21
CA SER A 134 -10.52 0.44 -10.90
C SER A 134 -10.95 0.80 -9.47
N VAL A 135 -10.01 1.09 -8.57
CA VAL A 135 -10.30 1.42 -7.17
C VAL A 135 -9.79 2.79 -6.75
N ALA A 136 -8.90 3.42 -7.51
CA ALA A 136 -8.27 4.67 -7.13
C ALA A 136 -9.20 5.87 -7.36
N ASP A 137 -9.41 6.69 -6.33
CA ASP A 137 -10.06 8.01 -6.45
C ASP A 137 -9.08 9.07 -6.96
N VAL A 138 -7.78 8.89 -6.65
CA VAL A 138 -6.71 9.75 -7.14
C VAL A 138 -5.42 8.96 -7.35
N VAL A 139 -4.69 9.31 -8.41
CA VAL A 139 -3.36 8.76 -8.73
C VAL A 139 -2.32 9.83 -8.49
N VAL A 140 -1.35 9.54 -7.62
CA VAL A 140 -0.28 10.49 -7.26
C VAL A 140 1.08 9.93 -7.64
N ASN A 141 1.77 10.61 -8.54
CA ASN A 141 3.12 10.25 -8.93
C ASN A 141 4.12 10.72 -7.88
N THR A 142 4.94 9.78 -7.38
CA THR A 142 5.97 10.03 -6.35
C THR A 142 7.39 10.17 -6.92
N GLU A 143 7.53 10.16 -8.26
CA GLU A 143 8.81 10.23 -8.94
C GLU A 143 9.53 11.54 -8.61
N ARG A 144 10.77 11.45 -8.14
CA ARG A 144 11.62 12.60 -7.80
C ARG A 144 10.98 13.64 -6.86
N ARG A 145 9.99 13.24 -6.07
CA ARG A 145 9.30 14.12 -5.14
C ARG A 145 9.67 13.80 -3.69
N ARG A 146 9.68 14.82 -2.85
CA ARG A 146 9.85 14.66 -1.39
C ARG A 146 8.58 14.07 -0.80
N PRO A 147 8.66 13.05 0.07
CA PRO A 147 7.48 12.43 0.69
C PRO A 147 6.53 13.44 1.37
N ALA A 148 7.11 14.45 2.05
CA ALA A 148 6.31 15.50 2.71
C ALA A 148 5.48 16.33 1.71
N ALA A 149 6.04 16.67 0.54
CA ALA A 149 5.30 17.40 -0.49
C ALA A 149 4.15 16.58 -1.08
N VAL A 150 4.38 15.26 -1.25
CA VAL A 150 3.33 14.34 -1.69
C VAL A 150 2.23 14.20 -0.62
N ALA A 151 2.60 14.08 0.65
CA ALA A 151 1.65 14.02 1.75
C ALA A 151 0.80 15.30 1.82
N SER A 152 1.40 16.49 1.65
CA SER A 152 0.68 17.76 1.67
C SER A 152 -0.31 17.89 0.51
N GLU A 153 0.05 17.43 -0.70
CA GLU A 153 -0.87 17.41 -1.83
C GLU A 153 -2.08 16.49 -1.56
N ILE A 154 -1.83 15.30 -1.01
CA ILE A 154 -2.90 14.37 -0.65
C ILE A 154 -3.77 14.95 0.46
N ALA A 155 -3.17 15.59 1.48
CA ALA A 155 -3.90 16.21 2.57
C ALA A 155 -4.85 17.30 2.07
N ALA A 156 -4.39 18.18 1.16
CA ALA A 156 -5.23 19.19 0.53
C ALA A 156 -6.41 18.57 -0.23
N TRP A 157 -6.12 17.53 -1.06
CA TRP A 157 -7.13 16.81 -1.82
C TRP A 157 -8.19 16.13 -0.93
N VAL A 158 -7.76 15.55 0.20
CA VAL A 158 -8.67 14.92 1.20
C VAL A 158 -9.53 15.97 1.89
N SER A 159 -8.94 17.10 2.31
CA SER A 159 -9.67 18.16 3.03
C SER A 159 -10.78 18.80 2.19
N GLU A 160 -10.67 18.78 0.86
CA GLU A 160 -11.74 19.25 -0.04
C GLU A 160 -12.95 18.29 -0.09
N ARG A 161 -12.79 17.03 0.33
CA ARG A 161 -13.79 15.95 0.22
C ARG A 161 -14.33 15.46 1.54
N CYS A 162 -13.57 15.70 2.61
CA CYS A 162 -13.94 15.39 3.98
C CYS A 162 -13.84 16.67 4.82
N PRO A 163 -14.81 17.62 4.68
CA PRO A 163 -14.80 18.89 5.41
C PRO A 163 -15.02 18.70 6.91
#